data_929e44e9eb4cccfe72ed2b496353b2b4
#
_entry.id   929e44e9eb4cccfe72ed2b496353b2b4
#
_cell.length_a   1.000
_cell.length_b   1.000
_cell.length_c   1.000
_cell.angle_alpha   90.00
_cell.angle_beta   90.00
_cell.angle_gamma   90.00
#
_symmetry.space_group_name_H-M   'P 1'
#
loop_
_entity.id
_entity.type
_entity.pdbx_description
1 polymer ?
#
loop_
_entity_poly.entity_id
_entity_poly.type
_entity_poly.pdbx_seq_one_letter_code
_entity_poly.pdbx_strand_id
1 'polypeptide(L)'
;MGVSREKYNNDELNELKDEVELFDAYVEGSITDNLDMKLGRQVVVWGRSDTIRVTDVLNPLDNRRPGMVDIEDLRLPVAMAKFDYFVGDWRVTPMAIAEQRFSKNPPAGSAFNPNPNVMKHEEYSGVTPALSVGAEFSGWDVNFYAAKTRDDKGYFEAGKIKHDKVNMLGSAVNVLSGSWLFKSELAHFDGLKYTAMPNKEFKRTDALIGAEYNGFSDTLVSYDVAVKKIHGYDKQLKRGILGVGENTVQHAFRVSSDFMNATVKANYLISLFGKKLDEGGFQRAWVKYDIADGVFANVGFVDYIGGSPRLDAVSNNDMAFADITYSF
;
A
#
# COMPACT_ATOMS: atom_id res chain seq x y z
N MET A 1 1.86 10.78 -17.19
CA MET A 1 0.50 11.38 -17.07
C MET A 1 -0.51 10.26 -17.28
N GLY A 2 -1.30 9.91 -16.28
CA GLY A 2 -2.33 8.87 -16.39
C GLY A 2 -3.69 9.50 -16.65
N VAL A 3 -4.46 8.93 -17.58
CA VAL A 3 -5.86 9.29 -17.83
C VAL A 3 -6.67 8.02 -17.70
N SER A 4 -7.66 8.01 -16.80
CA SER A 4 -8.63 6.91 -16.71
C SER A 4 -10.01 7.41 -17.04
N ARG A 5 -10.79 6.57 -17.72
CA ARG A 5 -12.19 6.86 -18.04
C ARG A 5 -13.04 5.63 -17.76
N GLU A 6 -14.05 5.81 -16.91
CA GLU A 6 -14.99 4.75 -16.57
C GLU A 6 -16.42 5.18 -16.82
N LYS A 7 -17.25 4.21 -17.19
CA LYS A 7 -18.65 4.47 -17.46
C LYS A 7 -19.49 3.95 -16.29
N TYR A 8 -20.00 4.88 -15.49
CA TYR A 8 -20.97 4.59 -14.43
C TYR A 8 -22.34 5.16 -14.81
N ASN A 9 -23.39 4.49 -14.40
CA ASN A 9 -24.78 4.90 -14.70
C ASN A 9 -25.32 5.93 -13.69
N ASN A 10 -24.53 6.31 -12.67
CA ASN A 10 -24.94 7.24 -11.64
C ASN A 10 -24.10 8.51 -11.69
N ASP A 11 -24.72 9.67 -11.82
CA ASP A 11 -24.04 10.97 -11.91
C ASP A 11 -23.32 11.38 -10.61
N GLU A 12 -23.70 10.79 -9.48
CA GLU A 12 -23.06 11.03 -8.17
C GLU A 12 -21.65 10.41 -8.07
N LEU A 13 -21.28 9.54 -9.00
CA LEU A 13 -19.96 8.88 -9.04
C LEU A 13 -19.00 9.52 -10.05
N ASN A 14 -19.16 10.81 -10.32
CA ASN A 14 -18.34 11.55 -11.30
C ASN A 14 -16.83 11.48 -11.01
N GLU A 15 -16.42 11.37 -9.74
CA GLU A 15 -15.01 11.20 -9.34
C GLU A 15 -14.36 9.92 -9.86
N LEU A 16 -15.17 8.94 -10.30
CA LEU A 16 -14.69 7.69 -10.90
C LEU A 16 -14.79 7.69 -12.44
N LYS A 17 -15.39 8.72 -13.05
CA LYS A 17 -15.65 8.72 -14.50
C LYS A 17 -14.43 9.13 -15.33
N ASP A 18 -13.85 10.26 -14.97
CA ASP A 18 -12.74 10.84 -15.68
C ASP A 18 -11.73 11.43 -14.68
N GLU A 19 -10.48 11.02 -14.77
CA GLU A 19 -9.42 11.55 -13.94
C GLU A 19 -8.17 11.80 -14.78
N VAL A 20 -7.54 12.95 -14.56
CA VAL A 20 -6.21 13.27 -15.08
C VAL A 20 -5.27 13.40 -13.91
N GLU A 21 -4.32 12.49 -13.79
CA GLU A 21 -3.32 12.46 -12.71
C GLU A 21 -1.93 12.72 -13.31
N LEU A 22 -1.23 13.73 -12.80
CA LEU A 22 0.19 13.88 -13.05
C LEU A 22 0.94 12.87 -12.15
N PHE A 23 1.36 11.75 -12.70
CA PHE A 23 1.94 10.68 -11.93
C PHE A 23 3.38 11.01 -11.53
N ASP A 24 4.33 10.99 -12.44
CA ASP A 24 5.72 11.32 -12.18
C ASP A 24 6.10 12.64 -12.86
N ALA A 25 6.69 13.55 -12.08
CA ALA A 25 7.22 14.83 -12.56
C ALA A 25 8.37 15.25 -11.66
N TYR A 26 9.59 14.86 -12.00
CA TYR A 26 10.77 15.12 -11.18
C TYR A 26 12.00 15.44 -12.04
N VAL A 27 12.99 16.03 -11.38
CA VAL A 27 14.36 16.17 -11.88
C VAL A 27 15.26 15.35 -10.99
N GLU A 28 16.16 14.57 -11.57
CA GLU A 28 17.15 13.78 -10.85
C GLU A 28 18.55 13.97 -11.43
N GLY A 29 19.56 13.81 -10.59
CA GLY A 29 20.97 13.88 -11.00
C GLY A 29 21.91 13.80 -9.82
N SER A 30 23.20 13.58 -10.12
CA SER A 30 24.26 13.53 -9.12
C SER A 30 24.77 14.94 -8.83
N ILE A 31 24.85 15.30 -7.56
CA ILE A 31 25.45 16.56 -7.08
C ILE A 31 26.97 16.37 -6.92
N THR A 32 27.38 15.19 -6.42
CA THR A 32 28.77 14.76 -6.29
C THR A 32 28.84 13.26 -6.59
N ASP A 33 30.04 12.67 -6.60
CA ASP A 33 30.25 11.25 -6.87
C ASP A 33 29.52 10.32 -5.88
N ASN A 34 29.15 10.83 -4.72
CA ASN A 34 28.48 10.05 -3.66
C ASN A 34 27.18 10.68 -3.15
N LEU A 35 26.63 11.67 -3.87
CA LEU A 35 25.39 12.34 -3.49
C LEU A 35 24.50 12.55 -4.71
N ASP A 36 23.39 11.84 -4.76
CA ASP A 36 22.33 12.01 -5.74
C ASP A 36 21.15 12.78 -5.17
N MET A 37 20.43 13.48 -6.03
CA MET A 37 19.17 14.16 -5.68
C MET A 37 18.06 13.77 -6.64
N LYS A 38 16.83 13.75 -6.10
CA LYS A 38 15.59 13.63 -6.89
C LYS A 38 14.55 14.58 -6.32
N LEU A 39 14.14 15.58 -7.11
CA LEU A 39 13.25 16.67 -6.69
C LEU A 39 12.01 16.67 -7.57
N GLY A 40 10.84 16.62 -6.96
CA GLY A 40 9.57 16.66 -7.65
C GLY A 40 8.60 15.59 -7.19
N ARG A 41 7.58 15.35 -8.01
CA ARG A 41 6.52 14.39 -7.71
C ARG A 41 6.98 12.98 -8.08
N GLN A 42 7.00 12.07 -7.09
CA GLN A 42 7.58 10.73 -7.22
C GLN A 42 7.00 9.77 -6.19
N VAL A 43 7.17 8.48 -6.43
CA VAL A 43 6.89 7.39 -5.50
C VAL A 43 8.18 6.94 -4.82
N VAL A 44 8.13 6.70 -3.52
CA VAL A 44 9.22 6.09 -2.74
C VAL A 44 8.68 4.85 -2.05
N VAL A 45 9.29 3.71 -2.31
CA VAL A 45 8.88 2.42 -1.73
C VAL A 45 9.73 2.12 -0.50
N TRP A 46 9.07 1.93 0.64
CA TRP A 46 9.63 1.38 1.85
C TRP A 46 9.09 -0.03 2.08
N GLY A 47 9.85 -0.88 2.76
CA GLY A 47 9.42 -2.25 3.02
C GLY A 47 9.90 -3.25 1.98
N ARG A 48 9.44 -4.49 2.13
CA ARG A 48 9.89 -5.67 1.38
C ARG A 48 8.75 -6.54 0.85
N SER A 49 7.56 -6.42 1.42
CA SER A 49 6.40 -7.17 0.99
C SER A 49 5.66 -6.46 -0.15
N ASP A 50 5.30 -7.23 -1.17
CA ASP A 50 4.52 -6.78 -2.32
C ASP A 50 3.00 -6.97 -2.09
N THR A 51 2.63 -7.57 -0.95
CA THR A 51 1.24 -7.95 -0.66
C THR A 51 0.66 -7.27 0.57
N ILE A 52 1.49 -6.93 1.57
CA ILE A 52 1.06 -6.32 2.84
C ILE A 52 1.98 -5.16 3.22
N ARG A 53 1.43 -3.98 3.45
CA ARG A 53 2.19 -2.79 3.88
C ARG A 53 2.39 -2.74 5.38
N VAL A 54 3.66 -2.62 5.80
CA VAL A 54 4.06 -2.43 7.20
C VAL A 54 4.89 -1.16 7.35
N THR A 55 6.05 -1.07 6.71
CA THR A 55 6.94 0.09 6.78
C THR A 55 6.69 1.12 5.68
N ASP A 56 5.97 0.76 4.63
CA ASP A 56 5.66 1.62 3.48
C ASP A 56 4.56 2.63 3.81
N VAL A 57 4.94 3.83 4.25
CA VAL A 57 4.01 4.85 4.81
C VAL A 57 4.08 6.22 4.15
N LEU A 58 5.02 6.44 3.21
CA LEU A 58 5.25 7.77 2.66
C LEU A 58 4.27 8.15 1.55
N ASN A 59 3.90 7.17 0.73
CA ASN A 59 2.97 7.40 -0.38
C ASN A 59 1.56 6.95 0.00
N PRO A 60 0.54 7.79 -0.23
CA PRO A 60 -0.85 7.37 -0.13
C PRO A 60 -1.20 6.38 -1.24
N LEU A 61 -2.34 5.70 -1.11
CA LEU A 61 -2.81 4.70 -2.08
C LEU A 61 -4.10 5.13 -2.76
N ASP A 62 -4.29 4.67 -3.98
CA ASP A 62 -5.59 4.66 -4.62
C ASP A 62 -6.35 3.37 -4.25
N ASN A 63 -7.13 3.44 -3.17
CA ASN A 63 -7.93 2.33 -2.68
C ASN A 63 -9.38 2.36 -3.19
N ARG A 64 -9.68 3.13 -4.23
CA ARG A 64 -11.07 3.26 -4.74
C ARG A 64 -11.62 1.93 -5.24
N ARG A 65 -10.74 1.03 -5.68
CA ARG A 65 -11.06 -0.32 -6.14
C ARG A 65 -10.20 -1.35 -5.39
N PRO A 66 -10.61 -1.74 -4.18
CA PRO A 66 -9.83 -2.64 -3.34
C PRO A 66 -9.56 -3.98 -4.05
N GLY A 67 -8.32 -4.47 -3.99
CA GLY A 67 -7.95 -5.79 -4.50
C GLY A 67 -7.77 -5.92 -6.01
N MET A 68 -8.09 -4.89 -6.83
CA MET A 68 -8.02 -4.98 -8.29
C MET A 68 -6.62 -4.91 -8.87
N VAL A 69 -5.72 -4.18 -8.20
CA VAL A 69 -4.33 -3.98 -8.66
C VAL A 69 -3.34 -4.31 -7.56
N ASP A 70 -2.09 -4.48 -7.90
CA ASP A 70 -1.01 -4.72 -6.94
C ASP A 70 -0.68 -3.43 -6.16
N ILE A 71 -0.11 -3.58 -4.96
CA ILE A 71 0.22 -2.44 -4.09
C ILE A 71 1.15 -1.44 -4.78
N GLU A 72 2.05 -1.91 -5.63
CA GLU A 72 2.96 -1.05 -6.37
C GLU A 72 2.22 -0.05 -7.28
N ASP A 73 1.15 -0.48 -7.93
CA ASP A 73 0.32 0.34 -8.81
C ASP A 73 -0.69 1.23 -8.05
N LEU A 74 -0.95 0.91 -6.77
CA LEU A 74 -1.83 1.71 -5.92
C LEU A 74 -1.16 2.99 -5.40
N ARG A 75 0.18 3.06 -5.36
CA ARG A 75 0.89 4.19 -4.75
C ARG A 75 0.67 5.46 -5.55
N LEU A 76 0.21 6.50 -4.86
CA LEU A 76 0.05 7.82 -5.42
C LEU A 76 1.33 8.63 -5.17
N PRO A 77 1.91 9.28 -6.21
CA PRO A 77 3.10 10.09 -6.04
C PRO A 77 2.83 11.32 -5.21
N VAL A 78 3.87 11.80 -4.52
CA VAL A 78 3.85 13.06 -3.77
C VAL A 78 5.08 13.91 -4.11
N ALA A 79 4.91 15.23 -4.07
CA ALA A 79 6.02 16.16 -4.30
C ALA A 79 6.97 16.15 -3.09
N MET A 80 8.24 15.80 -3.34
CA MET A 80 9.27 15.72 -2.32
C MET A 80 10.66 16.07 -2.85
N ALA A 81 11.55 16.40 -1.92
CA ALA A 81 12.99 16.40 -2.12
C ALA A 81 13.57 15.13 -1.47
N LYS A 82 14.32 14.35 -2.25
CA LYS A 82 15.02 13.14 -1.82
C LYS A 82 16.50 13.28 -2.17
N PHE A 83 17.38 12.94 -1.22
CA PHE A 83 18.81 12.91 -1.41
C PHE A 83 19.32 11.52 -1.03
N ASP A 84 20.12 10.90 -1.88
CA ASP A 84 20.78 9.63 -1.61
C ASP A 84 22.28 9.89 -1.40
N TYR A 85 22.75 9.72 -0.17
CA TYR A 85 24.17 9.84 0.18
C TYR A 85 24.78 8.47 0.40
N PHE A 86 25.80 8.15 -0.37
CA PHE A 86 26.50 6.86 -0.34
C PHE A 86 27.79 6.93 0.47
N VAL A 87 27.96 6.02 1.42
CA VAL A 87 29.15 5.89 2.26
C VAL A 87 29.47 4.41 2.51
N GLY A 88 30.51 3.89 1.83
CA GLY A 88 30.78 2.46 1.81
C GLY A 88 29.57 1.68 1.30
N ASP A 89 29.16 0.64 2.03
CA ASP A 89 27.99 -0.19 1.68
C ASP A 89 26.64 0.43 2.11
N TRP A 90 26.68 1.61 2.74
CA TRP A 90 25.50 2.28 3.28
C TRP A 90 24.99 3.39 2.38
N ARG A 91 23.69 3.52 2.31
CA ARG A 91 22.97 4.64 1.71
C ARG A 91 22.12 5.34 2.78
N VAL A 92 22.31 6.63 2.94
CA VAL A 92 21.52 7.49 3.83
C VAL A 92 20.64 8.38 2.98
N THR A 93 19.34 8.27 3.13
CA THR A 93 18.34 8.95 2.29
C THR A 93 17.45 9.86 3.12
N PRO A 94 17.84 11.13 3.39
CA PRO A 94 16.93 12.12 3.93
C PRO A 94 15.91 12.56 2.87
N MET A 95 14.65 12.77 3.32
CA MET A 95 13.54 13.19 2.48
C MET A 95 12.74 14.30 3.15
N ALA A 96 12.21 15.20 2.33
CA ALA A 96 11.32 16.28 2.75
C ALA A 96 10.08 16.26 1.82
N ILE A 97 8.96 15.74 2.31
CA ILE A 97 7.72 15.63 1.55
C ILE A 97 6.92 16.92 1.74
N ALA A 98 6.74 17.67 0.66
CA ALA A 98 6.06 18.96 0.66
C ALA A 98 4.55 18.85 0.41
N GLU A 99 4.11 17.82 -0.32
CA GLU A 99 2.70 17.60 -0.64
C GLU A 99 2.02 16.78 0.46
N GLN A 100 0.99 17.35 1.10
CA GLN A 100 0.16 16.65 2.08
C GLN A 100 -1.03 16.02 1.36
N ARG A 101 -0.91 14.76 1.02
CA ARG A 101 -1.90 13.98 0.29
C ARG A 101 -2.23 12.71 1.06
N PHE A 102 -3.50 12.28 0.98
CA PHE A 102 -3.99 11.06 1.64
C PHE A 102 -4.54 10.08 0.60
N SER A 103 -4.69 8.83 1.03
CA SER A 103 -5.23 7.77 0.18
C SER A 103 -6.63 8.12 -0.33
N LYS A 104 -6.86 7.84 -1.61
CA LYS A 104 -8.18 7.89 -2.21
C LYS A 104 -8.94 6.64 -1.78
N ASN A 105 -10.07 6.83 -1.13
CA ASN A 105 -10.96 5.75 -0.70
C ASN A 105 -12.16 5.64 -1.64
N PRO A 106 -12.91 4.52 -1.62
CA PRO A 106 -14.11 4.38 -2.42
C PRO A 106 -15.07 5.55 -2.20
N PRO A 107 -15.56 6.20 -3.27
CA PRO A 107 -16.47 7.34 -3.17
C PRO A 107 -17.76 7.01 -2.42
N ALA A 108 -18.33 8.01 -1.76
CA ALA A 108 -19.62 7.87 -1.08
C ALA A 108 -20.70 7.41 -2.06
N GLY A 109 -21.55 6.47 -1.66
CA GLY A 109 -22.58 5.87 -2.50
C GLY A 109 -22.10 4.82 -3.49
N SER A 110 -20.78 4.52 -3.53
CA SER A 110 -20.25 3.42 -4.35
C SER A 110 -20.49 2.05 -3.71
N ALA A 111 -20.32 0.98 -4.49
CA ALA A 111 -20.46 -0.41 -4.02
C ALA A 111 -19.55 -0.72 -2.82
N PHE A 112 -18.35 -0.13 -2.74
CA PHE A 112 -17.39 -0.31 -1.64
C PHE A 112 -17.54 0.72 -0.51
N ASN A 113 -18.40 1.73 -0.68
CA ASN A 113 -18.73 2.70 0.35
C ASN A 113 -20.21 3.12 0.19
N PRO A 114 -21.15 2.28 0.65
CA PRO A 114 -22.59 2.51 0.45
C PRO A 114 -23.13 3.71 1.25
N ASN A 115 -22.34 4.30 2.16
CA ASN A 115 -22.73 5.51 2.86
C ASN A 115 -22.80 6.69 1.87
N PRO A 116 -23.97 7.33 1.69
CA PRO A 116 -24.12 8.44 0.74
C PRO A 116 -23.47 9.75 1.21
N ASN A 117 -23.04 9.83 2.45
CA ASN A 117 -22.47 11.06 3.01
C ASN A 117 -21.00 11.21 2.59
N VAL A 118 -20.72 12.27 1.82
CA VAL A 118 -19.35 12.65 1.47
C VAL A 118 -18.65 13.21 2.71
N MET A 119 -17.59 12.55 3.13
CA MET A 119 -16.74 13.00 4.23
C MET A 119 -15.52 13.73 3.67
N LYS A 120 -15.39 15.01 4.00
CA LYS A 120 -14.25 15.82 3.58
C LYS A 120 -13.05 15.63 4.49
N HIS A 121 -11.89 15.52 3.90
CA HIS A 121 -10.63 15.57 4.63
C HIS A 121 -10.38 16.99 5.15
N GLU A 122 -9.77 17.10 6.31
CA GLU A 122 -9.21 18.38 6.77
C GLU A 122 -7.98 18.71 5.94
N GLU A 123 -7.81 19.96 5.56
CA GLU A 123 -6.65 20.41 4.79
C GLU A 123 -5.45 20.63 5.69
N TYR A 124 -4.28 20.21 5.24
CA TYR A 124 -3.04 20.35 5.97
C TYR A 124 -1.96 20.95 5.10
N SER A 125 -1.09 21.71 5.75
CA SER A 125 0.12 22.25 5.16
C SER A 125 1.35 21.82 5.98
N GLY A 126 2.53 22.02 5.41
CA GLY A 126 3.80 21.75 6.06
C GLY A 126 4.59 20.65 5.36
N VAL A 127 5.76 20.36 5.90
CA VAL A 127 6.70 19.37 5.36
C VAL A 127 6.70 18.15 6.28
N THR A 128 6.66 16.97 5.68
CA THR A 128 6.86 15.69 6.37
C THR A 128 8.33 15.28 6.21
N PRO A 129 9.15 15.31 7.27
CA PRO A 129 10.51 14.79 7.23
C PRO A 129 10.50 13.27 7.32
N ALA A 130 11.36 12.64 6.52
CA ALA A 130 11.59 11.21 6.54
C ALA A 130 13.08 10.90 6.30
N LEU A 131 13.52 9.75 6.81
CA LEU A 131 14.88 9.26 6.69
C LEU A 131 14.86 7.75 6.46
N SER A 132 15.62 7.29 5.50
CA SER A 132 15.98 5.89 5.33
C SER A 132 17.48 5.72 5.44
N VAL A 133 17.93 4.67 6.12
CA VAL A 133 19.34 4.25 6.17
C VAL A 133 19.38 2.78 5.84
N GLY A 134 20.03 2.40 4.75
CA GLY A 134 20.06 1.02 4.28
C GLY A 134 21.44 0.60 3.81
N ALA A 135 21.65 -0.71 3.81
CA ALA A 135 22.85 -1.34 3.26
C ALA A 135 22.49 -2.66 2.58
N GLU A 136 23.24 -2.97 1.52
CA GLU A 136 23.12 -4.19 0.75
C GLU A 136 24.42 -4.98 0.86
N PHE A 137 24.29 -6.26 1.25
CA PHE A 137 25.40 -7.17 1.41
C PHE A 137 25.20 -8.41 0.54
N SER A 138 26.21 -9.26 0.44
CA SER A 138 26.07 -10.51 -0.31
C SER A 138 25.01 -11.42 0.34
N GLY A 139 23.86 -11.56 -0.32
CA GLY A 139 22.74 -12.42 0.09
C GLY A 139 21.79 -11.84 1.14
N TRP A 140 21.95 -10.59 1.59
CA TRP A 140 20.98 -9.94 2.47
C TRP A 140 21.07 -8.43 2.40
N ASP A 141 19.98 -7.77 2.74
CA ASP A 141 19.92 -6.32 2.87
C ASP A 141 19.15 -5.91 4.13
N VAL A 142 19.42 -4.69 4.61
CA VAL A 142 18.74 -4.10 5.75
C VAL A 142 18.43 -2.64 5.50
N ASN A 143 17.26 -2.19 5.95
CA ASN A 143 16.90 -0.79 5.97
C ASN A 143 16.29 -0.41 7.32
N PHE A 144 16.59 0.80 7.77
CA PHE A 144 16.00 1.46 8.92
C PHE A 144 15.26 2.71 8.44
N TYR A 145 14.10 2.98 9.01
CA TYR A 145 13.21 4.05 8.59
C TYR A 145 12.80 4.91 9.76
N ALA A 146 12.72 6.21 9.55
CA ALA A 146 12.12 7.16 10.49
C ALA A 146 11.31 8.20 9.73
N ALA A 147 10.08 8.48 10.18
CA ALA A 147 9.26 9.52 9.58
C ALA A 147 8.39 10.22 10.64
N LYS A 148 8.16 11.52 10.44
CA LYS A 148 7.12 12.26 11.17
C LYS A 148 6.03 12.63 10.17
N THR A 149 5.17 11.66 9.88
CA THR A 149 4.11 11.74 8.87
C THR A 149 2.75 12.04 9.50
N ARG A 150 1.70 12.02 8.69
CA ARG A 150 0.31 12.01 9.14
C ARG A 150 -0.26 10.61 8.96
N ASP A 151 -1.17 10.20 9.88
CA ASP A 151 -1.87 8.92 9.71
C ASP A 151 -2.73 8.96 8.45
N ASP A 152 -2.37 8.16 7.46
CA ASP A 152 -3.06 8.11 6.16
C ASP A 152 -4.53 7.66 6.29
N LYS A 153 -4.84 6.76 7.23
CA LYS A 153 -6.22 6.32 7.46
C LYS A 153 -7.09 7.41 8.09
N GLY A 154 -6.50 8.22 8.96
CA GLY A 154 -7.20 9.24 9.70
C GLY A 154 -8.29 8.71 10.64
N TYR A 155 -9.02 9.62 11.25
CA TYR A 155 -10.17 9.35 12.10
C TYR A 155 -11.25 10.40 11.87
N PHE A 156 -12.52 10.02 12.09
CA PHE A 156 -13.65 10.91 11.89
C PHE A 156 -13.95 11.69 13.18
N GLU A 157 -13.96 13.02 13.09
CA GLU A 157 -14.31 13.93 14.17
C GLU A 157 -14.94 15.22 13.61
N ALA A 158 -16.03 15.68 14.26
CA ALA A 158 -16.71 16.92 13.93
C ALA A 158 -17.07 17.10 12.42
N GLY A 159 -17.49 15.99 11.77
CA GLY A 159 -17.92 16.03 10.36
C GLY A 159 -16.79 15.99 9.34
N LYS A 160 -15.54 15.80 9.76
CA LYS A 160 -14.36 15.71 8.89
C LYS A 160 -13.51 14.49 9.19
N ILE A 161 -12.76 14.06 8.20
CA ILE A 161 -11.66 13.09 8.39
C ILE A 161 -10.42 13.89 8.76
N LYS A 162 -9.86 13.61 9.94
CA LYS A 162 -8.65 14.23 10.46
C LYS A 162 -7.47 13.27 10.39
N HIS A 163 -6.29 13.81 10.13
CA HIS A 163 -5.03 13.10 9.98
C HIS A 163 -3.97 13.69 10.91
N ASP A 164 -3.87 13.17 12.11
CA ASP A 164 -2.91 13.68 13.09
C ASP A 164 -1.47 13.25 12.74
N LYS A 165 -0.52 14.01 13.29
CA LYS A 165 0.90 13.71 13.15
C LYS A 165 1.25 12.44 13.92
N VAL A 166 1.97 11.55 13.25
CA VAL A 166 2.42 10.27 13.78
C VAL A 166 3.93 10.16 13.60
N ASN A 167 4.62 9.76 14.67
CA ASN A 167 6.02 9.37 14.56
C ASN A 167 6.09 7.88 14.22
N MET A 168 6.87 7.54 13.20
CA MET A 168 7.11 6.16 12.77
C MET A 168 8.60 5.84 12.83
N LEU A 169 8.92 4.69 13.42
CA LEU A 169 10.24 4.06 13.35
C LEU A 169 10.04 2.65 12.77
N GLY A 170 10.90 2.24 11.86
CA GLY A 170 10.78 0.92 11.24
C GLY A 170 12.10 0.33 10.79
N SER A 171 12.05 -0.94 10.45
CA SER A 171 13.15 -1.68 9.83
C SER A 171 12.62 -2.74 8.89
N ALA A 172 13.40 -3.07 7.89
CA ALA A 172 13.11 -4.15 6.96
C ALA A 172 14.40 -4.90 6.60
N VAL A 173 14.30 -6.21 6.47
CA VAL A 173 15.42 -7.10 6.15
C VAL A 173 14.98 -8.12 5.12
N ASN A 174 15.82 -8.36 4.12
CA ASN A 174 15.74 -9.52 3.24
C ASN A 174 16.94 -10.42 3.45
N VAL A 175 16.73 -11.74 3.36
CA VAL A 175 17.79 -12.73 3.38
C VAL A 175 17.55 -13.75 2.27
N LEU A 176 18.51 -13.87 1.35
CA LEU A 176 18.51 -14.86 0.28
C LEU A 176 19.24 -16.13 0.73
N SER A 177 18.60 -17.28 0.57
CA SER A 177 19.20 -18.59 0.87
C SER A 177 18.79 -19.62 -0.18
N GLY A 178 19.68 -19.92 -1.10
CA GLY A 178 19.37 -20.74 -2.26
C GLY A 178 18.25 -20.13 -3.10
N SER A 179 17.16 -20.86 -3.31
CA SER A 179 15.98 -20.38 -4.03
C SER A 179 14.95 -19.68 -3.12
N TRP A 180 15.25 -19.47 -1.85
CA TRP A 180 14.38 -18.80 -0.89
C TRP A 180 14.79 -17.36 -0.65
N LEU A 181 13.82 -16.43 -0.64
CA LEU A 181 13.95 -15.09 -0.12
C LEU A 181 13.08 -14.97 1.13
N PHE A 182 13.70 -14.72 2.28
CA PHE A 182 13.01 -14.44 3.53
C PHE A 182 12.91 -12.93 3.75
N LYS A 183 11.72 -12.46 4.13
CA LYS A 183 11.40 -11.05 4.34
C LYS A 183 10.98 -10.82 5.79
N SER A 184 11.40 -9.70 6.38
CA SER A 184 10.91 -9.28 7.70
C SER A 184 10.78 -7.76 7.75
N GLU A 185 9.67 -7.28 8.31
CA GLU A 185 9.43 -5.87 8.54
C GLU A 185 8.92 -5.61 9.95
N LEU A 186 9.32 -4.48 10.53
CA LEU A 186 8.85 -4.00 11.81
C LEU A 186 8.60 -2.48 11.71
N ALA A 187 7.43 -2.02 12.17
CA ALA A 187 7.13 -0.60 12.27
C ALA A 187 6.45 -0.28 13.60
N HIS A 188 6.89 0.77 14.27
CA HIS A 188 6.27 1.30 15.48
C HIS A 188 5.75 2.70 15.22
N PHE A 189 4.48 2.93 15.57
CA PHE A 189 3.77 4.18 15.40
C PHE A 189 3.39 4.77 16.76
N ASP A 190 3.59 6.07 16.93
CA ASP A 190 3.21 6.83 18.12
C ASP A 190 2.41 8.07 17.72
N GLY A 191 1.24 8.29 18.36
CA GLY A 191 0.34 9.41 18.09
C GLY A 191 -0.89 9.05 17.24
N LEU A 192 -1.22 7.75 17.08
CA LEU A 192 -2.41 7.31 16.34
C LEU A 192 -3.70 7.65 17.09
N LYS A 193 -4.72 8.11 16.37
CA LYS A 193 -6.09 8.31 16.88
C LYS A 193 -7.09 7.47 16.09
N TYR A 194 -8.22 7.18 16.71
CA TYR A 194 -9.29 6.37 16.13
C TYR A 194 -10.64 7.06 16.31
N THR A 195 -11.53 6.88 15.37
CA THR A 195 -12.88 7.49 15.36
C THR A 195 -13.67 7.23 16.65
N ALA A 196 -13.53 6.05 17.25
CA ALA A 196 -14.22 5.71 18.49
C ALA A 196 -13.66 6.45 19.73
N MET A 197 -12.43 6.97 19.65
CA MET A 197 -11.74 7.66 20.76
C MET A 197 -10.84 8.79 20.21
N PRO A 198 -11.41 9.86 19.62
CA PRO A 198 -10.64 10.89 18.92
C PRO A 198 -9.74 11.73 19.84
N ASN A 199 -10.05 11.76 21.14
CA ASN A 199 -9.31 12.53 22.15
C ASN A 199 -8.18 11.74 22.83
N LYS A 200 -7.93 10.48 22.41
CA LYS A 200 -6.89 9.62 22.99
C LYS A 200 -5.91 9.14 21.92
N GLU A 201 -4.64 9.32 22.20
CA GLU A 201 -3.56 8.80 21.38
C GLU A 201 -3.20 7.37 21.76
N PHE A 202 -2.83 6.59 20.75
CA PHE A 202 -2.43 5.20 20.88
C PHE A 202 -1.09 4.97 20.17
N LYS A 203 -0.40 3.93 20.61
CA LYS A 203 0.76 3.38 19.93
C LYS A 203 0.39 2.07 19.23
N ARG A 204 1.03 1.79 18.11
CA ARG A 204 0.83 0.53 17.38
C ARG A 204 2.17 -0.01 16.92
N THR A 205 2.33 -1.32 16.99
CA THR A 205 3.45 -2.04 16.38
C THR A 205 2.91 -2.98 15.33
N ASP A 206 3.43 -2.86 14.12
CA ASP A 206 3.15 -3.71 12.99
C ASP A 206 4.40 -4.54 12.70
N ALA A 207 4.25 -5.84 12.54
CA ALA A 207 5.34 -6.76 12.20
C ALA A 207 4.91 -7.68 11.06
N LEU A 208 5.84 -8.01 10.17
CA LEU A 208 5.64 -8.93 9.06
C LEU A 208 6.81 -9.89 8.98
N ILE A 209 6.51 -11.14 8.66
CA ILE A 209 7.44 -12.13 8.16
C ILE A 209 6.89 -12.71 6.85
N GLY A 210 7.78 -12.98 5.91
CA GLY A 210 7.42 -13.52 4.61
C GLY A 210 8.49 -14.45 4.07
N ALA A 211 8.09 -15.32 3.17
CA ALA A 211 8.98 -16.19 2.42
C ALA A 211 8.52 -16.27 0.96
N GLU A 212 9.49 -16.22 0.06
CA GLU A 212 9.30 -16.35 -1.36
C GLU A 212 10.20 -17.47 -1.89
N TYR A 213 9.67 -18.29 -2.76
CA TYR A 213 10.37 -19.41 -3.36
C TYR A 213 10.41 -19.32 -4.87
N ASN A 214 11.62 -19.30 -5.42
CA ASN A 214 11.97 -19.19 -6.84
C ASN A 214 12.57 -20.49 -7.41
N GLY A 215 12.41 -21.61 -6.73
CA GLY A 215 13.03 -22.88 -7.15
C GLY A 215 12.26 -23.66 -8.21
N PHE A 216 11.04 -23.25 -8.55
CA PHE A 216 10.28 -23.80 -9.67
C PHE A 216 10.66 -23.09 -10.98
N SER A 217 10.63 -23.82 -12.11
CA SER A 217 10.80 -23.17 -13.42
C SER A 217 9.65 -22.22 -13.67
N ASP A 218 9.99 -20.97 -14.00
CA ASP A 218 9.06 -19.90 -14.39
C ASP A 218 7.91 -19.64 -13.39
N THR A 219 8.08 -20.05 -12.13
CA THR A 219 7.02 -19.90 -11.11
C THR A 219 7.60 -19.43 -9.77
N LEU A 220 7.01 -18.36 -9.27
CA LEU A 220 7.27 -17.77 -7.96
C LEU A 220 6.08 -18.03 -7.04
N VAL A 221 6.36 -18.47 -5.83
CA VAL A 221 5.37 -18.67 -4.76
C VAL A 221 5.78 -17.84 -3.55
N SER A 222 4.88 -17.04 -3.02
CA SER A 222 5.15 -16.25 -1.80
C SER A 222 4.04 -16.38 -0.76
N TYR A 223 4.44 -16.27 0.51
CA TYR A 223 3.54 -16.19 1.64
C TYR A 223 4.05 -15.18 2.65
N ASP A 224 3.18 -14.22 2.96
CA ASP A 224 3.43 -13.17 3.94
C ASP A 224 2.39 -13.25 5.07
N VAL A 225 2.81 -13.01 6.30
CA VAL A 225 1.92 -12.81 7.44
C VAL A 225 2.32 -11.56 8.21
N ALA A 226 1.33 -10.70 8.48
CA ALA A 226 1.53 -9.49 9.26
C ALA A 226 0.60 -9.45 10.47
N VAL A 227 1.12 -8.88 11.56
CA VAL A 227 0.37 -8.64 12.79
C VAL A 227 0.47 -7.15 13.13
N LYS A 228 -0.67 -6.49 13.34
CA LYS A 228 -0.76 -5.11 13.83
C LYS A 228 -1.31 -5.14 15.24
N LYS A 229 -0.53 -4.64 16.23
CA LYS A 229 -0.90 -4.64 17.64
C LYS A 229 -1.03 -3.21 18.18
N ILE A 230 -2.22 -2.86 18.70
CA ILE A 230 -2.48 -1.58 19.38
C ILE A 230 -2.09 -1.72 20.84
N HIS A 231 -1.19 -0.87 21.32
CA HIS A 231 -0.78 -0.81 22.73
C HIS A 231 -1.76 0.06 23.53
N GLY A 232 -2.02 -0.34 24.79
CA GLY A 232 -3.00 0.35 25.63
C GLY A 232 -4.42 0.28 25.08
N TYR A 233 -4.75 -0.82 24.39
CA TYR A 233 -6.02 -1.05 23.73
C TYR A 233 -7.21 -0.84 24.67
N ASP A 234 -8.26 -0.19 24.15
CA ASP A 234 -9.53 -0.01 24.83
C ASP A 234 -10.65 -0.71 24.04
N LYS A 235 -11.51 -1.45 24.72
CA LYS A 235 -12.63 -2.18 24.09
C LYS A 235 -13.59 -1.27 23.31
N GLN A 236 -13.62 0.03 23.62
CA GLN A 236 -14.43 1.00 22.86
C GLN A 236 -13.96 1.11 21.40
N LEU A 237 -12.68 0.85 21.11
CA LEU A 237 -12.13 0.85 19.74
C LEU A 237 -12.77 -0.20 18.83
N LYS A 238 -13.36 -1.26 19.39
CA LYS A 238 -14.05 -2.30 18.61
C LYS A 238 -15.47 -1.90 18.17
N ARG A 239 -16.00 -0.77 18.64
CA ARG A 239 -17.38 -0.37 18.37
C ARG A 239 -17.56 0.20 16.97
N GLY A 240 -18.70 -0.13 16.35
CA GLY A 240 -19.10 0.36 15.02
C GLY A 240 -18.41 -0.35 13.87
N ILE A 241 -18.82 0.00 12.65
CA ILE A 241 -18.33 -0.61 11.41
C ILE A 241 -16.84 -0.30 11.15
N LEU A 242 -16.34 0.82 11.68
CA LEU A 242 -14.92 1.21 11.62
C LEU A 242 -14.14 0.73 12.85
N GLY A 243 -14.71 -0.17 13.64
CA GLY A 243 -14.08 -0.71 14.83
C GLY A 243 -12.79 -1.47 14.51
N VAL A 244 -11.80 -1.32 15.40
CA VAL A 244 -10.50 -1.99 15.26
C VAL A 244 -10.26 -2.91 16.47
N GLY A 245 -9.70 -4.09 16.21
CA GLY A 245 -9.29 -5.03 17.24
C GLY A 245 -7.94 -4.66 17.86
N GLU A 246 -7.63 -5.21 19.03
CA GLU A 246 -6.30 -5.07 19.65
C GLU A 246 -5.19 -5.59 18.74
N ASN A 247 -5.44 -6.75 18.14
CA ASN A 247 -4.55 -7.37 17.18
C ASN A 247 -5.31 -7.59 15.87
N THR A 248 -4.70 -7.22 14.76
CA THR A 248 -5.18 -7.56 13.41
C THR A 248 -4.11 -8.43 12.77
N VAL A 249 -4.50 -9.61 12.32
CA VAL A 249 -3.62 -10.53 11.58
C VAL A 249 -4.08 -10.54 10.13
N GLN A 250 -3.12 -10.42 9.21
CA GLN A 250 -3.37 -10.50 7.78
C GLN A 250 -2.40 -11.51 7.18
N HIS A 251 -2.91 -12.37 6.33
CA HIS A 251 -2.17 -13.35 5.56
C HIS A 251 -2.28 -13.03 4.09
N ALA A 252 -1.23 -13.24 3.32
CA ALA A 252 -1.27 -13.15 1.86
C ALA A 252 -0.48 -14.31 1.27
N PHE A 253 -1.08 -14.99 0.31
CA PHE A 253 -0.44 -16.03 -0.48
C PHE A 253 -0.54 -15.65 -1.96
N ARG A 254 0.59 -15.71 -2.67
CA ARG A 254 0.66 -15.37 -4.11
C ARG A 254 1.39 -16.47 -4.87
N VAL A 255 0.90 -16.73 -6.07
CA VAL A 255 1.57 -17.53 -7.08
C VAL A 255 1.60 -16.72 -8.37
N SER A 256 2.77 -16.64 -8.99
CA SER A 256 2.98 -16.00 -10.29
C SER A 256 3.73 -16.96 -11.20
N SER A 257 3.22 -17.22 -12.38
CA SER A 257 3.84 -18.14 -13.35
C SER A 257 3.91 -17.51 -14.72
N ASP A 258 5.07 -17.62 -15.34
CA ASP A 258 5.35 -17.16 -16.70
C ASP A 258 5.23 -18.32 -17.68
N PHE A 259 4.62 -18.07 -18.84
CA PHE A 259 4.41 -19.03 -19.92
C PHE A 259 4.84 -18.41 -21.24
N MET A 260 5.11 -19.24 -22.24
CA MET A 260 5.41 -18.81 -23.61
C MET A 260 6.56 -17.76 -23.65
N ASN A 261 7.68 -18.03 -22.97
CA ASN A 261 8.80 -17.10 -22.81
C ASN A 261 8.37 -15.75 -22.21
N ALA A 262 7.61 -15.80 -21.13
CA ALA A 262 7.06 -14.65 -20.40
C ALA A 262 6.07 -13.77 -21.19
N THR A 263 5.61 -14.21 -22.38
CA THR A 263 4.53 -13.53 -23.12
C THR A 263 3.20 -13.59 -22.39
N VAL A 264 2.94 -14.66 -21.63
CA VAL A 264 1.76 -14.84 -20.80
C VAL A 264 2.19 -14.95 -19.34
N LYS A 265 1.63 -14.12 -18.46
CA LYS A 265 1.86 -14.17 -17.00
C LYS A 265 0.54 -14.45 -16.28
N ALA A 266 0.45 -15.59 -15.63
CA ALA A 266 -0.72 -15.94 -14.81
C ALA A 266 -0.41 -15.73 -13.34
N ASN A 267 -1.33 -15.08 -12.64
CA ASN A 267 -1.17 -14.71 -11.25
C ASN A 267 -2.40 -15.08 -10.41
N TYR A 268 -2.15 -15.47 -9.19
CA TYR A 268 -3.17 -15.66 -8.16
C TYR A 268 -2.70 -15.03 -6.86
N LEU A 269 -3.57 -14.29 -6.19
CA LEU A 269 -3.36 -13.69 -4.88
C LEU A 269 -4.58 -13.94 -4.02
N ILE A 270 -4.38 -14.42 -2.79
CA ILE A 270 -5.41 -14.43 -1.76
C ILE A 270 -4.87 -13.70 -0.52
N SER A 271 -5.67 -12.78 0.02
CA SER A 271 -5.37 -12.03 1.23
C SER A 271 -6.51 -12.15 2.22
N LEU A 272 -6.25 -12.76 3.39
CA LEU A 272 -7.23 -13.06 4.41
C LEU A 272 -6.85 -12.47 5.75
N PHE A 273 -7.86 -12.04 6.50
CA PHE A 273 -7.72 -11.52 7.87
C PHE A 273 -8.11 -12.56 8.92
N GLY A 274 -7.63 -12.35 10.13
CA GLY A 274 -7.89 -13.19 11.29
C GLY A 274 -6.82 -14.25 11.53
N LYS A 275 -6.61 -14.60 12.79
CA LYS A 275 -5.63 -15.64 13.19
C LYS A 275 -5.92 -17.02 12.60
N LYS A 276 -7.19 -17.28 12.24
CA LYS A 276 -7.68 -18.52 11.64
C LYS A 276 -8.11 -18.35 10.20
N LEU A 277 -7.75 -17.22 9.55
CA LEU A 277 -8.16 -16.89 8.19
C LEU A 277 -9.69 -16.77 8.03
N ASP A 278 -10.40 -16.38 9.09
CA ASP A 278 -11.87 -16.43 9.20
C ASP A 278 -12.53 -15.04 9.33
N GLU A 279 -11.74 -13.95 9.27
CA GLU A 279 -12.27 -12.58 9.35
C GLU A 279 -12.50 -11.95 7.96
N GLY A 280 -12.46 -12.76 6.89
CA GLY A 280 -12.69 -12.35 5.50
C GLY A 280 -11.46 -11.81 4.80
N GLY A 281 -11.64 -11.28 3.60
CA GLY A 281 -10.56 -10.78 2.75
C GLY A 281 -10.96 -10.68 1.29
N PHE A 282 -10.04 -10.98 0.39
CA PHE A 282 -10.30 -11.09 -1.04
C PHE A 282 -9.35 -12.09 -1.69
N GLN A 283 -9.74 -12.59 -2.86
CA GLN A 283 -8.85 -13.30 -3.77
C GLN A 283 -8.95 -12.71 -5.18
N ARG A 284 -7.84 -12.77 -5.92
CA ARG A 284 -7.73 -12.27 -7.28
C ARG A 284 -6.97 -13.27 -8.14
N ALA A 285 -7.52 -13.57 -9.33
CA ALA A 285 -6.82 -14.30 -10.37
C ALA A 285 -6.79 -13.46 -11.65
N TRP A 286 -5.62 -13.33 -12.27
CA TRP A 286 -5.47 -12.54 -13.49
C TRP A 286 -4.37 -13.06 -14.40
N VAL A 287 -4.54 -12.78 -15.69
CA VAL A 287 -3.58 -13.10 -16.74
C VAL A 287 -3.20 -11.82 -17.46
N LYS A 288 -1.91 -11.56 -17.57
CA LYS A 288 -1.34 -10.52 -18.42
C LYS A 288 -0.79 -11.17 -19.67
N TYR A 289 -1.10 -10.59 -20.83
CA TYR A 289 -0.63 -11.03 -22.13
C TYR A 289 0.08 -9.88 -22.86
N ASP A 290 1.34 -10.08 -23.21
CA ASP A 290 2.14 -9.12 -23.96
C ASP A 290 1.81 -9.27 -25.45
N ILE A 291 1.06 -8.30 -26.00
CA ILE A 291 0.58 -8.33 -27.40
C ILE A 291 1.70 -7.90 -28.36
N ALA A 292 2.43 -6.86 -27.99
CA ALA A 292 3.53 -6.28 -28.73
C ALA A 292 4.41 -5.44 -27.79
N ASP A 293 5.55 -4.95 -28.26
CA ASP A 293 6.41 -4.05 -27.48
C ASP A 293 5.61 -2.85 -26.95
N GLY A 294 5.57 -2.70 -25.62
CA GLY A 294 4.84 -1.65 -24.94
C GLY A 294 3.31 -1.83 -24.91
N VAL A 295 2.74 -2.89 -25.51
CA VAL A 295 1.28 -3.15 -25.51
C VAL A 295 0.98 -4.46 -24.80
N PHE A 296 0.21 -4.41 -23.71
CA PHE A 296 -0.25 -5.61 -23.02
C PHE A 296 -1.73 -5.51 -22.65
N ALA A 297 -2.38 -6.68 -22.67
CA ALA A 297 -3.73 -6.86 -22.16
C ALA A 297 -3.69 -7.56 -20.81
N ASN A 298 -4.62 -7.19 -19.94
CA ASN A 298 -4.78 -7.80 -18.63
C ASN A 298 -6.25 -8.17 -18.46
N VAL A 299 -6.52 -9.38 -18.00
CA VAL A 299 -7.88 -9.87 -17.72
C VAL A 299 -7.88 -10.66 -16.41
N GLY A 300 -8.89 -10.46 -15.58
CA GLY A 300 -8.97 -11.16 -14.32
C GLY A 300 -10.29 -10.99 -13.60
N PHE A 301 -10.34 -11.56 -12.42
CA PHE A 301 -11.47 -11.37 -11.53
C PHE A 301 -11.03 -11.23 -10.08
N VAL A 302 -11.84 -10.55 -9.27
CA VAL A 302 -11.70 -10.39 -7.82
C VAL A 302 -12.96 -10.90 -7.15
N ASP A 303 -12.79 -11.73 -6.14
CA ASP A 303 -13.83 -12.27 -5.27
C ASP A 303 -13.61 -11.75 -3.84
N TYR A 304 -14.64 -11.17 -3.23
CA TYR A 304 -14.57 -10.57 -1.89
C TYR A 304 -15.20 -11.48 -0.86
N ILE A 305 -14.39 -11.89 0.11
CA ILE A 305 -14.73 -12.88 1.12
C ILE A 305 -15.19 -12.18 2.40
N GLY A 306 -16.44 -12.42 2.81
CA GLY A 306 -16.97 -11.97 4.10
C GLY A 306 -16.31 -12.67 5.29
N GLY A 307 -16.61 -12.21 6.51
CA GLY A 307 -16.09 -12.79 7.77
C GLY A 307 -15.96 -11.77 8.90
N SER A 308 -16.16 -10.49 8.58
CA SER A 308 -16.24 -9.41 9.57
C SER A 308 -17.26 -8.36 9.10
N PRO A 309 -17.88 -7.56 9.99
CA PRO A 309 -18.92 -6.61 9.61
C PRO A 309 -18.52 -5.66 8.47
N ARG A 310 -17.24 -5.29 8.40
CA ARG A 310 -16.72 -4.43 7.34
C ARG A 310 -16.61 -5.16 6.01
N LEU A 311 -16.15 -6.41 6.00
CA LEU A 311 -15.96 -7.19 4.79
C LEU A 311 -17.29 -7.81 4.32
N ASP A 312 -18.19 -8.17 5.24
CA ASP A 312 -19.56 -8.62 4.92
C ASP A 312 -20.32 -7.55 4.14
N ALA A 313 -20.11 -6.26 4.44
CA ALA A 313 -20.77 -5.15 3.74
C ALA A 313 -20.37 -5.03 2.26
N VAL A 314 -19.25 -5.64 1.84
CA VAL A 314 -18.71 -5.54 0.48
C VAL A 314 -18.48 -6.89 -0.20
N SER A 315 -18.78 -8.00 0.47
CA SER A 315 -18.53 -9.36 -0.01
C SER A 315 -19.34 -9.76 -1.25
N ASN A 316 -20.36 -8.98 -1.63
CA ASN A 316 -21.14 -9.23 -2.85
C ASN A 316 -20.67 -8.40 -4.06
N ASN A 317 -19.51 -7.73 -3.94
CA ASN A 317 -19.00 -6.83 -4.98
C ASN A 317 -17.98 -7.50 -5.91
N ASP A 318 -18.12 -8.81 -6.13
CA ASP A 318 -17.24 -9.55 -7.04
C ASP A 318 -17.18 -8.89 -8.41
N MET A 319 -15.97 -8.83 -8.99
CA MET A 319 -15.74 -8.12 -10.24
C MET A 319 -14.89 -8.93 -11.20
N ALA A 320 -15.26 -8.88 -12.49
CA ALA A 320 -14.37 -9.20 -13.58
C ALA A 320 -13.84 -7.90 -14.20
N PHE A 321 -12.58 -7.89 -14.60
CA PHE A 321 -11.94 -6.73 -15.22
C PHE A 321 -11.14 -7.12 -16.45
N ALA A 322 -11.02 -6.19 -17.37
CA ALA A 322 -10.11 -6.27 -18.51
C ALA A 322 -9.58 -4.87 -18.84
N ASP A 323 -8.31 -4.77 -19.13
CA ASP A 323 -7.66 -3.52 -19.54
C ASP A 323 -6.63 -3.78 -20.65
N ILE A 324 -6.28 -2.74 -21.37
CA ILE A 324 -5.18 -2.71 -22.33
C ILE A 324 -4.30 -1.52 -21.95
N THR A 325 -3.03 -1.77 -21.75
CA THR A 325 -2.04 -0.74 -21.45
C THR A 325 -1.08 -0.58 -22.61
N TYR A 326 -0.76 0.68 -22.94
CA TYR A 326 0.26 1.06 -23.88
C TYR A 326 1.30 1.95 -23.18
N SER A 327 2.55 1.54 -23.25
CA SER A 327 3.71 2.29 -22.75
C SER A 327 4.56 2.76 -23.92
N PHE A 328 4.93 4.04 -23.96
CA PHE A 328 5.72 4.68 -25.01
C PHE A 328 6.89 5.48 -24.45
#